data_31413f7e64089402ce7d908e645a20bd
#
_entry.id   31413f7e64089402ce7d908e645a20bd
#
_cell.length_a   1.000
_cell.length_b   1.000
_cell.length_c   1.000
_cell.angle_alpha   90.00
_cell.angle_beta   90.00
_cell.angle_gamma   90.00
#
_symmetry.space_group_name_H-M   'P 1'
#
loop_
_entity.id
_entity.type
_entity.pdbx_description
1 polymer ?
#
loop_
_entity_poly.entity_id
_entity_poly.type
_entity_poly.pdbx_seq_one_letter_code
_entity_poly.pdbx_strand_id
1 'polypeptide(L)'
;MQLGVESEFVSGPVRSDVTAVRLEYAHGAPTIAHPTRGYILAVIPPQHLERADRLVRIVGLNSAQKTVGGQTIPTPPRNVHAGP
;
A
#
# COMPACT_ATOMS: atom_id res chain seq x y z
N MET A 1 2.03 -0.68 -11.16
CA MET A 1 0.76 -0.54 -10.44
C MET A 1 0.73 0.83 -9.79
N GLN A 2 -0.35 1.55 -9.96
CA GLN A 2 -0.43 2.91 -9.47
C GLN A 2 -1.73 3.09 -8.69
N LEU A 3 -1.64 3.01 -7.37
CA LEU A 3 -2.80 3.10 -6.49
C LEU A 3 -2.79 4.43 -5.76
N GLY A 4 -3.98 4.94 -5.46
CA GLY A 4 -4.14 6.11 -4.63
C GLY A 4 -3.96 5.75 -3.17
N VAL A 5 -3.13 6.50 -2.47
CA VAL A 5 -2.88 6.28 -1.04
C VAL A 5 -3.48 7.46 -0.29
N GLU A 6 -4.54 7.18 0.45
CA GLU A 6 -5.17 8.15 1.32
C GLU A 6 -4.62 7.98 2.74
N SER A 7 -5.07 8.83 3.66
CA SER A 7 -4.53 8.74 5.02
C SER A 7 -4.87 7.42 5.71
N GLU A 8 -6.02 6.80 5.36
CA GLU A 8 -6.52 5.62 6.07
C GLU A 8 -6.76 4.43 5.16
N PHE A 9 -6.62 4.58 3.84
CA PHE A 9 -6.86 3.47 2.93
C PHE A 9 -6.10 3.63 1.62
N VAL A 10 -6.00 2.53 0.91
CA VAL A 10 -5.39 2.46 -0.42
C VAL A 10 -6.46 1.97 -1.38
N SER A 11 -6.58 2.60 -2.53
CA SER A 11 -7.59 2.18 -3.51
C SER A 11 -7.10 2.44 -4.93
N GLY A 12 -7.68 1.73 -5.87
CA GLY A 12 -7.41 1.95 -7.28
C GLY A 12 -7.59 0.71 -8.12
N PRO A 13 -7.46 0.85 -9.44
CA PRO A 13 -7.55 -0.30 -10.34
C PRO A 13 -6.29 -1.14 -10.29
N VAL A 14 -6.46 -2.44 -10.50
CA VAL A 14 -5.35 -3.39 -10.60
C VAL A 14 -5.53 -4.21 -11.88
N ARG A 15 -4.41 -4.74 -12.39
CA ARG A 15 -4.45 -5.58 -13.57
C ARG A 15 -5.15 -6.89 -13.25
N SER A 16 -5.66 -7.53 -14.30
CA SER A 16 -6.43 -8.78 -14.14
C SER A 16 -5.60 -9.92 -13.58
N ASP A 17 -4.27 -9.87 -13.72
CA ASP A 17 -3.40 -10.91 -13.18
C ASP A 17 -3.08 -10.71 -11.69
N VAL A 18 -3.47 -9.60 -11.10
CA VAL A 18 -3.27 -9.35 -9.68
C VAL A 18 -4.42 -9.96 -8.90
N THR A 19 -4.12 -10.97 -8.08
CA THR A 19 -5.13 -11.65 -7.26
C THR A 19 -5.07 -11.27 -5.80
N ALA A 20 -3.98 -10.62 -5.38
CA ALA A 20 -3.83 -10.13 -4.02
C ALA A 20 -2.92 -8.91 -4.02
N VAL A 21 -3.12 -8.04 -3.05
CA VAL A 21 -2.28 -6.87 -2.86
C VAL A 21 -1.79 -6.89 -1.42
N ARG A 22 -0.49 -6.77 -1.26
CA ARG A 22 0.14 -6.77 0.06
C ARG A 22 0.62 -5.35 0.38
N LEU A 23 0.12 -4.82 1.48
CA LEU A 23 0.54 -3.53 2.01
C LEU A 23 1.64 -3.79 3.02
N GLU A 24 2.84 -3.31 2.75
CA GLU A 24 3.99 -3.52 3.61
C GLU A 24 4.27 -2.26 4.40
N TYR A 25 4.48 -2.43 5.69
CA TYR A 25 4.70 -1.33 6.63
C TYR A 25 6.14 -1.33 7.11
N ALA A 26 6.55 -0.20 7.69
CA ALA A 26 7.90 -0.09 8.24
C ALA A 26 8.14 -1.13 9.33
N HIS A 27 7.10 -1.43 10.12
CA HIS A 27 7.16 -2.45 11.17
C HIS A 27 5.84 -3.20 11.20
N GLY A 28 5.89 -4.44 11.66
CA GLY A 28 4.70 -5.24 11.84
C GLY A 28 4.33 -6.05 10.61
N ALA A 29 3.29 -6.85 10.75
CA ALA A 29 2.85 -7.75 9.70
C ALA A 29 2.17 -6.98 8.57
N PRO A 30 2.29 -7.45 7.32
CA PRO A 30 1.63 -6.79 6.19
C PRO A 30 0.12 -7.00 6.22
N THR A 31 -0.58 -6.14 5.52
CA THR A 31 -2.02 -6.31 5.26
C THR A 31 -2.17 -6.93 3.89
N ILE A 32 -2.98 -7.98 3.81
CA ILE A 32 -3.30 -8.62 2.53
C ILE A 32 -4.74 -8.29 2.18
N ALA A 33 -4.94 -7.79 0.97
CA ALA A 33 -6.27 -7.47 0.46
C ALA A 33 -6.45 -8.12 -0.90
N HIS A 34 -7.70 -8.42 -1.25
CA HIS A 34 -8.02 -9.08 -2.52
C HIS A 34 -8.86 -8.15 -3.38
N PRO A 35 -8.49 -7.95 -4.64
CA PRO A 35 -9.27 -7.09 -5.52
C PRO A 35 -10.62 -7.69 -5.85
N THR A 36 -11.57 -6.83 -6.13
CA THR A 36 -12.89 -7.21 -6.61
C THR A 36 -13.11 -6.51 -7.94
N ARG A 37 -13.34 -7.29 -8.99
CA ARG A 37 -13.61 -6.75 -10.33
C ARG A 37 -12.53 -5.79 -10.81
N GLY A 38 -11.26 -6.13 -10.54
CA GLY A 38 -10.14 -5.31 -10.98
C GLY A 38 -9.91 -4.04 -10.18
N TYR A 39 -10.51 -3.95 -9.00
CA TYR A 39 -10.37 -2.79 -8.14
C TYR A 39 -10.04 -3.22 -6.72
N ILE A 40 -9.12 -2.51 -6.09
CA ILE A 40 -8.71 -2.81 -4.71
C ILE A 40 -9.13 -1.66 -3.79
N LEU A 41 -9.59 -2.04 -2.61
CA LEU A 41 -9.79 -1.11 -1.51
C LEU A 41 -9.27 -1.79 -0.25
N ALA A 42 -8.24 -1.23 0.32
CA ALA A 42 -7.58 -1.80 1.49
C ALA A 42 -7.48 -0.75 2.59
N VAL A 43 -7.98 -1.08 3.76
CA VAL A 43 -7.94 -0.18 4.90
C VAL A 43 -6.61 -0.37 5.64
N ILE A 44 -5.96 0.72 5.97
CA ILE A 44 -4.72 0.69 6.73
C ILE A 44 -5.08 0.63 8.22
N PRO A 45 -4.61 -0.40 8.96
CA PRO A 45 -4.90 -0.47 10.39
C PRO A 45 -4.39 0.77 11.13
N PRO A 46 -5.11 1.20 12.18
CA PRO A 46 -4.76 2.45 12.87
C PRO A 46 -3.31 2.54 13.36
N GLN A 47 -2.71 1.42 13.80
CA GLN A 47 -1.34 1.43 14.27
C GLN A 47 -0.35 1.79 13.15
N HIS A 48 -0.75 1.64 11.89
CA HIS A 48 0.11 1.95 10.74
C HIS A 48 -0.17 3.33 10.15
N LEU A 49 -1.01 4.11 10.81
CA LEU A 49 -1.20 5.52 10.43
C LEU A 49 -0.15 6.40 11.07
N GLU A 50 0.55 5.87 12.06
CA GLU A 50 1.64 6.60 12.71
C GLU A 50 2.90 6.51 11.87
N ARG A 51 3.72 7.53 12.02
CA ARG A 51 4.91 7.70 11.20
C ARG A 51 5.89 6.54 11.32
N ALA A 52 6.05 5.99 12.52
CA ALA A 52 7.00 4.92 12.76
C ALA A 52 6.63 3.63 12.04
N ASP A 53 5.34 3.38 11.88
CA ASP A 53 4.83 2.14 11.30
C ASP A 53 4.10 2.36 9.98
N ARG A 54 4.43 3.42 9.28
CA ARG A 54 3.73 3.84 8.07
C ARG A 54 3.86 2.82 6.94
N LEU A 55 2.96 2.94 5.99
CA LEU A 55 3.00 2.18 4.75
C LEU A 55 4.25 2.59 3.96
N VAL A 56 5.03 1.60 3.54
CA VAL A 56 6.27 1.85 2.79
C VAL A 56 6.22 1.27 1.39
N ARG A 57 5.39 0.26 1.15
CA ARG A 57 5.37 -0.39 -0.16
C ARG A 57 4.05 -1.12 -0.37
N ILE A 58 3.61 -1.16 -1.62
CA ILE A 58 2.45 -1.93 -2.04
C ILE A 58 2.92 -2.90 -3.09
N VAL A 59 2.57 -4.18 -2.94
CA VAL A 59 3.02 -5.24 -3.83
C VAL A 59 1.80 -5.95 -4.39
N GLY A 60 1.73 -6.07 -5.72
CA GLY A 60 0.72 -6.87 -6.38
C GLY A 60 1.21 -8.28 -6.62
N LEU A 61 0.40 -9.27 -6.29
CA LEU A 61 0.75 -10.69 -6.39
C LEU A 61 -0.23 -11.38 -7.34
N ASN A 62 0.27 -12.34 -8.12
CA ASN A 62 -0.58 -13.17 -8.95
C ASN A 62 -1.05 -14.42 -8.20
N SER A 63 -1.78 -15.31 -8.88
CA SER A 63 -2.30 -16.53 -8.25
C SER A 63 -1.20 -17.48 -7.79
N ALA A 64 0.00 -17.35 -8.33
CA ALA A 64 1.16 -18.14 -7.91
C ALA A 64 1.94 -17.45 -6.79
N GLN A 65 1.41 -16.36 -6.22
CA GLN A 65 2.02 -15.58 -5.15
C GLN A 65 3.32 -14.90 -5.57
N LYS A 66 3.48 -14.67 -6.86
CA LYS A 66 4.65 -13.96 -7.38
C LYS A 66 4.34 -12.49 -7.55
N THR A 67 5.34 -11.67 -7.30
CA THR A 67 5.22 -10.22 -7.48
C THR A 67 5.08 -9.89 -8.96
N VAL A 68 3.99 -9.24 -9.33
CA VAL A 68 3.74 -8.79 -10.70
C VAL A 68 3.59 -7.28 -10.79
N GLY A 69 3.75 -6.58 -9.70
CA GLY A 69 3.73 -5.13 -9.67
C GLY A 69 4.09 -4.62 -8.30
N GLY A 70 4.51 -3.38 -8.22
CA GLY A 70 4.87 -2.79 -6.94
C GLY A 70 4.85 -1.28 -7.02
N GLN A 71 4.74 -0.67 -5.86
CA GLN A 71 4.72 0.77 -5.72
C GLN A 71 5.37 1.12 -4.39
N THR A 72 6.47 1.85 -4.46
CA THR A 72 7.14 2.32 -3.26
C THR A 72 6.51 3.62 -2.83
N ILE A 73 6.23 3.72 -1.53
CA ILE A 73 5.65 4.94 -0.96
C ILE A 73 6.81 5.77 -0.44
N PRO A 74 7.07 6.93 -1.04
CA PRO A 74 8.20 7.75 -0.60
C PRO A 74 7.97 8.30 0.80
N THR A 75 9.06 8.44 1.54
CA THR A 75 9.00 9.10 2.82
C THR A 75 8.68 10.57 2.58
N PRO A 76 7.66 11.13 3.24
CA PRO A 76 7.38 12.56 3.10
C PRO A 76 8.59 13.38 3.49
N PRO A 77 8.85 14.53 2.79
CA PRO A 77 9.95 15.41 3.20
C PRO A 77 9.71 15.89 4.61
N ARG A 78 10.77 15.94 5.32
CA ARG A 78 10.64 16.51 6.65
C ARG A 78 10.32 17.96 6.50
N ASN A 79 9.65 18.44 6.99
CA ASN A 79 9.31 19.65 6.71
C ASN A 79 9.92 20.65 7.11
N VAL A 80 10.11 20.41 6.45
CA VAL A 80 10.58 20.94 6.50
C VAL A 80 10.34 22.17 6.65
N HIS A 81 10.01 22.29 6.78
CA HIS A 81 9.73 22.87 7.02
C HIS A 81 9.47 23.42 7.62
N ALA A 82 9.56 23.08 7.54
CA ALA A 82 9.22 23.44 8.17
C ALA A 82 9.49 24.44 8.57
N GLY A 83 9.54 24.82 8.58
CA GLY A 83 9.80 25.46 8.96
C GLY A 83 9.82 26.26 9.06
N PRO A 84 9.95 26.76 9.26
CA PRO A 84 10.20 27.44 9.46
C PRO A 84 10.27 27.84 9.58
#